data_866cd125a605f0dbabb3794043a9a2ff
#
_entry.id   866cd125a605f0dbabb3794043a9a2ff
#
_cell.length_a   1.000
_cell.length_b   1.000
_cell.length_c   1.000
_cell.angle_alpha   90.00
_cell.angle_beta   90.00
_cell.angle_gamma   90.00
#
_symmetry.space_group_name_H-M   'P 1'
#
loop_
_entity.id
_entity.type
_entity.pdbx_description
1 polymer ?
#
loop_
_entity_poly.entity_id
_entity_poly.type
_entity_poly.pdbx_seq_one_letter_code
_entity_poly.pdbx_strand_id
1 'polypeptide(L)'
;MHNDTKAMDFNRKAKVAISERDSIDGWPCCVYCGAASPAPLAWSNAHFISRGQGGLGVPENGLTLCPVCHRRYDQSDERERMRDFFREYLQHCYEEWSEDALIYRKGGNDD
;
A
#
# COMPACT_ATOMS: atom_id res chain seq x y z
N MET A 1 -21.37 -4.39 6.97
CA MET A 1 -21.00 -3.79 7.24
C MET A 1 -19.72 -3.92 7.73
N HIS A 2 -19.46 -4.40 8.56
CA HIS A 2 -18.18 -4.54 9.03
C HIS A 2 -17.22 -5.20 8.07
N ASN A 3 -17.72 -6.03 7.20
CA ASN A 3 -16.87 -6.73 6.22
C ASN A 3 -16.14 -5.78 5.28
N ASP A 4 -16.79 -4.68 4.94
CA ASP A 4 -16.19 -3.70 4.05
C ASP A 4 -14.91 -3.13 4.68
N THR A 5 -14.99 -2.78 5.97
CA THR A 5 -13.84 -2.23 6.65
C THR A 5 -12.71 -3.24 6.75
N LYS A 6 -13.05 -4.50 7.04
CA LYS A 6 -12.03 -5.53 7.16
C LYS A 6 -11.33 -5.79 5.84
N ALA A 7 -12.08 -5.73 4.74
CA ALA A 7 -11.49 -5.97 3.43
C ALA A 7 -10.44 -4.92 3.10
N MET A 8 -10.55 -3.73 3.70
CA MET A 8 -9.63 -2.65 3.41
C MET A 8 -8.52 -2.50 4.44
N ASP A 9 -8.54 -3.31 5.50
CA ASP A 9 -7.48 -3.26 6.50
C ASP A 9 -6.37 -4.23 6.12
N PHE A 10 -5.13 -3.81 6.31
CA PHE A 10 -4.01 -4.73 6.14
C PHE A 10 -3.95 -5.64 7.37
N ASN A 11 -4.15 -6.93 7.17
CA ASN A 11 -3.97 -7.87 8.27
C ASN A 11 -2.47 -8.12 8.47
N ARG A 12 -2.12 -8.89 9.49
CA ARG A 12 -0.71 -9.08 9.82
C ARG A 12 0.05 -9.75 8.68
N LYS A 13 -0.58 -10.73 8.04
CA LYS A 13 0.09 -11.41 6.92
C LYS A 13 0.42 -10.44 5.80
N ALA A 14 -0.51 -9.54 5.50
CA ALA A 14 -0.27 -8.53 4.48
C ALA A 14 0.83 -7.58 4.89
N LYS A 15 0.84 -7.15 6.16
CA LYS A 15 1.86 -6.23 6.63
C LYS A 15 3.25 -6.85 6.54
N VAL A 16 3.37 -8.12 6.89
CA VAL A 16 4.65 -8.80 6.80
C VAL A 16 5.10 -8.89 5.35
N ALA A 17 4.19 -9.25 4.45
CA ALA A 17 4.53 -9.37 3.04
C ALA A 17 4.97 -8.04 2.46
N ILE A 18 4.29 -6.94 2.82
CA ILE A 18 4.66 -5.62 2.35
C ILE A 18 6.05 -5.25 2.87
N SER A 19 6.29 -5.48 4.14
CA SER A 19 7.56 -5.15 4.77
C SER A 19 8.71 -5.89 4.11
N GLU A 20 8.53 -7.17 3.87
CA GLU A 20 9.58 -7.99 3.26
C GLU A 20 9.85 -7.56 1.83
N ARG A 21 8.78 -7.29 1.08
CA ARG A 21 8.94 -6.84 -0.30
C ARG A 21 9.69 -5.51 -0.38
N ASP A 22 9.42 -4.60 0.57
CA ASP A 22 9.99 -3.26 0.55
C ASP A 22 11.30 -3.15 1.32
N SER A 23 11.92 -4.28 1.63
CA SER A 23 13.19 -4.29 2.37
C SER A 23 14.36 -4.07 1.43
N ILE A 24 15.39 -3.40 1.96
CA ILE A 24 16.67 -3.26 1.29
C ILE A 24 17.69 -3.93 2.20
N ASP A 25 18.40 -4.91 1.68
CA ASP A 25 19.37 -5.68 2.47
C ASP A 25 18.72 -6.27 3.71
N GLY A 26 17.46 -6.70 3.56
CA GLY A 26 16.77 -7.37 4.65
C GLY A 26 16.12 -6.45 5.66
N TRP A 27 16.12 -5.15 5.43
CA TRP A 27 15.54 -4.20 6.38
C TRP A 27 14.49 -3.32 5.71
N PRO A 28 13.30 -3.16 6.31
CA PRO A 28 12.23 -2.38 5.69
C PRO A 28 12.61 -0.92 5.51
N CYS A 29 12.34 -0.39 4.32
CA CYS A 29 12.67 0.99 4.00
C CYS A 29 11.49 1.66 3.31
N CYS A 30 11.41 2.97 3.45
CA CYS A 30 10.40 3.76 2.75
C CYS A 30 10.59 3.61 1.25
N VAL A 31 9.53 3.25 0.56
CA VAL A 31 9.58 3.04 -0.89
C VAL A 31 9.94 4.33 -1.62
N TYR A 32 9.54 5.47 -1.08
CA TYR A 32 9.74 6.73 -1.80
C TYR A 32 11.07 7.39 -1.50
N CYS A 33 11.43 7.54 -0.24
CA CYS A 33 12.65 8.27 0.11
C CYS A 33 13.80 7.37 0.56
N GLY A 34 13.54 6.10 0.79
CA GLY A 34 14.59 5.17 1.16
C GLY A 34 14.95 5.14 2.62
N ALA A 35 14.27 5.92 3.46
CA ALA A 35 14.59 5.95 4.89
C ALA A 35 14.32 4.59 5.52
N ALA A 36 15.23 4.15 6.38
CA ALA A 36 15.08 2.86 7.06
C ALA A 36 14.07 2.97 8.19
N SER A 37 13.26 1.94 8.34
CA SER A 37 12.30 1.88 9.43
C SER A 37 13.05 1.69 10.76
N PRO A 38 12.56 2.30 11.85
CA PRO A 38 13.24 2.10 13.15
C PRO A 38 13.10 0.67 13.66
N ALA A 39 12.10 -0.06 13.20
CA ALA A 39 11.90 -1.45 13.58
C ALA A 39 10.98 -2.09 12.56
N PRO A 40 11.01 -3.43 12.43
CA PRO A 40 10.09 -4.09 11.53
C PRO A 40 8.65 -3.78 11.91
N LEU A 41 7.84 -3.46 10.92
CA LEU A 41 6.41 -3.16 11.08
C LEU A 41 6.15 -1.94 11.97
N ALA A 42 7.14 -1.06 12.12
CA ALA A 42 6.97 0.11 12.97
C ALA A 42 6.09 1.16 12.33
N TRP A 43 6.13 1.27 11.01
CA TRP A 43 5.35 2.29 10.30
C TRP A 43 4.04 1.73 9.81
N SER A 44 2.99 2.58 9.82
CA SER A 44 1.73 2.20 9.21
C SER A 44 1.92 2.09 7.72
N ASN A 45 1.30 1.08 7.13
CA ASN A 45 1.36 0.93 5.68
C ASN A 45 0.41 1.91 5.01
N ALA A 46 0.83 2.42 3.87
CA ALA A 46 0.00 3.31 3.07
C ALA A 46 -0.78 2.49 2.06
N HIS A 47 -2.00 2.92 1.78
CA HIS A 47 -2.80 2.34 0.70
C HIS A 47 -2.48 3.07 -0.58
N PHE A 48 -2.12 2.33 -1.63
CA PHE A 48 -1.91 2.94 -2.94
C PHE A 48 -3.22 3.57 -3.42
N ILE A 49 -4.30 2.79 -3.41
CA ILE A 49 -5.65 3.34 -3.59
C ILE A 49 -6.23 3.48 -2.20
N SER A 50 -6.66 4.69 -1.85
CA SER A 50 -7.06 4.99 -0.49
C SER A 50 -8.26 4.18 -0.03
N ARG A 51 -8.38 4.00 1.28
CA ARG A 51 -9.53 3.32 1.85
C ARG A 51 -10.81 4.02 1.46
N GLY A 52 -10.78 5.36 1.40
CA GLY A 52 -11.96 6.12 1.02
C GLY A 52 -12.43 5.83 -0.38
N GLN A 53 -11.54 5.36 -1.23
CA GLN A 53 -11.89 4.97 -2.59
C GLN A 53 -12.08 3.47 -2.73
N GLY A 54 -12.14 2.76 -1.63
CA GLY A 54 -12.36 1.33 -1.64
C GLY A 54 -11.11 0.50 -1.78
N GLY A 55 -9.94 1.10 -1.53
CA GLY A 55 -8.68 0.37 -1.68
C GLY A 55 -8.55 -0.79 -0.73
N LEU A 56 -8.21 -1.96 -1.27
CA LEU A 56 -8.13 -3.18 -0.51
C LEU A 56 -6.88 -3.24 0.36
N GLY A 57 -6.97 -4.00 1.45
CA GLY A 57 -5.83 -4.23 2.33
C GLY A 57 -5.04 -5.44 1.92
N VAL A 58 -4.53 -5.42 0.70
CA VAL A 58 -3.72 -6.52 0.17
C VAL A 58 -2.34 -5.99 -0.16
N PRO A 59 -1.32 -6.86 -0.18
CA PRO A 59 0.05 -6.37 -0.45
C PRO A 59 0.17 -5.60 -1.75
N GLU A 60 -0.59 -5.98 -2.76
CA GLU A 60 -0.55 -5.30 -4.05
C GLU A 60 -1.04 -3.86 -3.97
N ASN A 61 -1.70 -3.49 -2.89
CA ASN A 61 -2.18 -2.12 -2.68
C ASN A 61 -1.51 -1.46 -1.48
N GLY A 62 -0.45 -2.06 -0.96
CA GLY A 62 0.19 -1.54 0.23
C GLY A 62 1.62 -1.09 -0.02
N LEU A 63 2.04 -0.11 0.74
CA LEU A 63 3.37 0.48 0.59
C LEU A 63 3.97 0.75 1.96
N THR A 64 5.28 0.53 2.09
CA THR A 64 6.00 0.96 3.27
C THR A 64 6.45 2.39 3.04
N LEU A 65 5.90 3.31 3.81
CA LEU A 65 6.28 4.72 3.72
C LEU A 65 6.60 5.25 5.10
N CYS A 66 7.64 6.08 5.18
CA CYS A 66 7.94 6.76 6.43
C CYS A 66 6.80 7.75 6.72
N PRO A 67 6.67 8.20 7.98
CA PRO A 67 5.53 9.08 8.32
C PRO A 67 5.45 10.35 7.47
N VAL A 68 6.60 10.90 7.09
CA VAL A 68 6.61 12.11 6.28
C VAL A 68 6.05 11.81 4.88
N CYS A 69 6.57 10.77 4.23
CA CYS A 69 6.11 10.44 2.89
C CYS A 69 4.66 9.95 2.90
N HIS A 70 4.27 9.23 3.95
CA HIS A 70 2.90 8.76 4.09
C HIS A 70 1.94 9.95 4.14
N ARG A 71 2.28 10.97 4.93
CA ARG A 71 1.45 12.15 5.03
C ARG A 71 1.42 12.94 3.72
N ARG A 72 2.58 13.05 3.07
CA ARG A 72 2.62 13.74 1.78
C ARG A 72 1.72 13.04 0.76
N TYR A 73 1.74 11.72 0.75
CA TYR A 73 0.91 10.97 -0.19
C TYR A 73 -0.57 11.12 0.12
N ASP A 74 -0.93 11.09 1.41
CA ASP A 74 -2.33 11.12 1.80
C ASP A 74 -2.93 12.52 1.78
N GLN A 75 -2.12 13.56 2.04
CA GLN A 75 -2.68 14.85 2.38
C GLN A 75 -2.10 16.04 1.61
N SER A 76 -1.24 15.80 0.63
CA SER A 76 -0.66 16.92 -0.08
C SER A 76 -1.01 16.88 -1.56
N ASP A 77 -0.70 17.98 -2.25
CA ASP A 77 -0.94 18.04 -3.69
C ASP A 77 0.13 17.29 -4.49
N GLU A 78 1.04 16.62 -3.79
CA GLU A 78 2.04 15.80 -4.47
C GLU A 78 1.54 14.39 -4.72
N ARG A 79 0.31 14.09 -4.28
CA ARG A 79 -0.21 12.72 -4.36
C ARG A 79 -0.16 12.15 -5.77
N GLU A 80 -0.53 12.94 -6.75
CA GLU A 80 -0.59 12.43 -8.12
C GLU A 80 0.78 12.02 -8.64
N ARG A 81 1.79 12.85 -8.37
CA ARG A 81 3.15 12.52 -8.79
C ARG A 81 3.68 11.31 -8.05
N MET A 82 3.42 11.23 -6.75
CA MET A 82 3.85 10.09 -5.96
C MET A 82 3.11 8.82 -6.40
N ARG A 83 1.85 8.96 -6.77
CA ARG A 83 1.07 7.81 -7.22
C ARG A 83 1.67 7.19 -8.48
N ASP A 84 2.12 8.02 -9.40
CA ASP A 84 2.74 7.51 -10.61
C ASP A 84 4.00 6.71 -10.29
N PHE A 85 4.77 7.20 -9.33
CA PHE A 85 5.97 6.50 -8.86
C PHE A 85 5.60 5.14 -8.25
N PHE A 86 4.59 5.14 -7.39
CA PHE A 86 4.19 3.89 -6.73
C PHE A 86 3.56 2.91 -7.70
N ARG A 87 2.83 3.40 -8.68
CA ARG A 87 2.26 2.52 -9.69
C ARG A 87 3.36 1.77 -10.43
N GLU A 88 4.38 2.48 -10.83
CA GLU A 88 5.51 1.86 -11.50
C GLU A 88 6.20 0.84 -10.60
N TYR A 89 6.36 1.19 -9.35
CA TYR A 89 7.00 0.30 -8.40
C TYR A 89 6.21 -0.99 -8.22
N LEU A 90 4.90 -0.87 -8.04
CA LEU A 90 4.07 -2.05 -7.81
C LEU A 90 3.98 -2.90 -9.06
N GLN A 91 3.92 -2.28 -10.23
CA GLN A 91 3.94 -3.02 -11.48
C GLN A 91 5.23 -3.80 -11.64
N HIS A 92 6.31 -3.26 -11.13
CA HIS A 92 7.59 -3.95 -11.19
C HIS A 92 7.64 -5.13 -10.21
N CYS A 93 6.98 -5.00 -9.07
CA CYS A 93 6.99 -6.04 -8.06
C CYS A 93 6.11 -7.23 -8.42
N TYR A 94 5.04 -7.01 -9.16
CA TYR A 94 4.05 -8.05 -9.43
C TYR A 94 3.80 -8.15 -10.93
N GLU A 95 3.98 -9.35 -11.46
CA GLU A 95 3.87 -9.56 -12.89
C GLU A 95 2.50 -9.21 -13.47
N GLU A 96 1.46 -9.54 -12.74
CA GLU A 96 0.12 -9.30 -13.25
C GLU A 96 -0.65 -8.28 -12.42
N TRP A 97 0.08 -7.28 -11.96
CA TRP A 97 -0.54 -6.24 -11.13
C TRP A 97 -1.56 -5.46 -11.95
N SER A 98 -2.73 -5.26 -11.35
CA SER A 98 -3.81 -4.51 -12.00
C SER A 98 -4.44 -3.57 -10.99
N GLU A 99 -4.46 -2.31 -11.34
CA GLU A 99 -5.02 -1.29 -10.47
C GLU A 99 -6.51 -1.55 -10.21
N ASP A 100 -7.22 -2.01 -11.23
CA ASP A 100 -8.66 -2.28 -11.10
C ASP A 100 -8.96 -3.37 -10.09
N ALA A 101 -8.04 -4.28 -9.88
CA ALA A 101 -8.25 -5.39 -8.95
C ALA A 101 -8.07 -4.97 -7.49
N LEU A 102 -7.64 -3.74 -7.24
CA LEU A 102 -7.31 -3.30 -5.89
C LEU A 102 -8.45 -2.60 -5.18
N ILE A 103 -9.62 -2.53 -5.81
CA ILE A 103 -10.75 -1.80 -5.26
C ILE A 103 -11.82 -2.79 -4.81
N TYR A 104 -12.31 -2.60 -3.60
CA TYR A 104 -13.39 -3.41 -3.08
C TYR A 104 -14.66 -3.18 -3.88
N ARG A 105 -15.31 -4.26 -4.26
CA ARG A 105 -16.57 -4.16 -4.95
C ARG A 105 -17.62 -4.95 -4.18
N LYS A 106 -18.57 -4.21 -3.67
CA LYS A 106 -19.63 -4.84 -2.93
C LYS A 106 -20.43 -5.73 -3.86
N GLY A 107 -20.78 -6.89 -3.38
CA GLY A 107 -21.55 -7.80 -4.20
C GLY A 107 -20.70 -8.57 -5.17
N GLY A 108 -19.49 -8.30 -5.15
CA GLY A 108 -18.60 -9.06 -5.91
C GLY A 108 -18.96 -9.27 -7.30
N ASN A 109 -19.15 -9.34 -7.68
CA ASN A 109 -19.43 -9.43 -8.78
C ASN A 109 -20.35 -9.94 -9.27
N ASP A 110 -20.79 -9.94 -9.11
CA ASP A 110 -21.82 -10.33 -9.42
C ASP A 110 -22.03 -10.22 -10.59
N ASP A 111 -21.79 -10.20 -10.92
CA ASP A 111 -21.97 -10.12 -11.96
C ASP A 111 -21.73 -10.57 -12.45
#